data_9ba035a5c4d30ae48c9c459898becd3b
#
_entry.id   9ba035a5c4d30ae48c9c459898becd3b
#
_cell.length_a   1.000
_cell.length_b   1.000
_cell.length_c   1.000
_cell.angle_alpha   90.00
_cell.angle_beta   90.00
_cell.angle_gamma   90.00
#
_symmetry.space_group_name_H-M   'P 1'
#
loop_
_entity.id
_entity.type
_entity.pdbx_description
1 polymer ?
#
loop_
_entity_poly.entity_id
_entity_poly.type
_entity_poly.pdbx_seq_one_letter_code
_entity_poly.pdbx_strand_id
1 'polypeptide(L)'
;MAVNKYQADRYLMLKPNEVSIWKVIRLLWSKRMEENDYFYLRESDEKEVFIEKGLAIALLAAQKGLLHAAKLGPIPNTKLLKCFGQKLEMWLNLVSFNTNIFMLFFNTLRCKVKIPKRESDDFMSFAAYIDKRVKLDEKIEPGNVRYNSALAIMAAKLAYENKGFIRNTVEQHWKMEFIDMDTNYWNDYFENFHTQGFMFYDERVNMIVVSFRGTEAFNAYDWCTDFDISCFENPEMGKIHGGFMKALGLVMDHGWPPQLPADKRNKNLAYYAIRDELNERMDLNKETKFIVTGHSLGGALAVLFPAILALHGETKLLERLEGIYTFGQPRVGDGKFKRFMEEQVLDRYGVKYLRFVYCNDLITRLPFDDPVTSLYTHFGTCLYFNSCYKGQILDEEPHKNYFATFGGTRRFLNALFELVRCLYLPLLKGGDYREGLAMILIVRFTALAFPAVADHNPLDYVNATRLGSMEVFQRAESSKKWLKNSATSGREVQDKIKYC
;
A
#
# COMPACT_ATOMS: atom_id res chain seq x y z
N MET A 1 -19.73 32.15 7.49
CA MET A 1 -18.44 32.03 6.76
C MET A 1 -18.58 30.83 5.83
N ALA A 2 -18.23 30.98 4.56
CA ALA A 2 -18.22 29.84 3.65
C ALA A 2 -17.15 28.82 4.14
N VAL A 3 -17.56 27.59 4.40
CA VAL A 3 -16.63 26.50 4.80
C VAL A 3 -15.66 26.28 3.64
N ASN A 4 -14.37 26.38 3.91
CA ASN A 4 -13.36 26.13 2.88
C ASN A 4 -13.30 24.62 2.62
N LYS A 5 -13.87 24.16 1.51
CA LYS A 5 -13.94 22.73 1.15
C LYS A 5 -12.59 22.04 1.02
N TYR A 6 -11.52 22.80 0.89
CA TYR A 6 -10.13 22.28 0.78
C TYR A 6 -9.41 22.21 2.12
N GLN A 7 -10.11 22.36 3.22
CA GLN A 7 -9.52 22.35 4.57
C GLN A 7 -10.19 21.26 5.42
N ALA A 8 -9.42 20.67 6.33
CA ALA A 8 -10.00 19.84 7.36
C ALA A 8 -10.68 20.73 8.43
N ASP A 9 -11.92 20.43 8.77
CA ASP A 9 -12.62 21.12 9.86
C ASP A 9 -12.09 20.68 11.21
N ARG A 10 -11.77 19.39 11.31
CA ARG A 10 -11.24 18.75 12.52
C ARG A 10 -10.06 17.84 12.15
N TYR A 11 -9.13 17.71 13.04
CA TYR A 11 -8.07 16.69 12.91
C TYR A 11 -7.65 16.16 14.28
N LEU A 12 -7.36 14.88 14.30
CA LEU A 12 -6.75 14.20 15.41
C LEU A 12 -5.36 13.74 14.95
N MET A 13 -4.32 14.16 15.63
CA MET A 13 -2.96 13.73 15.33
C MET A 13 -2.26 13.25 16.57
N LEU A 14 -1.64 12.09 16.46
CA LEU A 14 -0.79 11.50 17.48
C LEU A 14 0.68 11.76 17.15
N LYS A 15 1.49 12.00 18.19
CA LYS A 15 2.95 12.01 18.11
C LYS A 15 3.47 10.65 18.57
N PRO A 16 3.78 9.70 17.69
CA PRO A 16 4.12 8.32 18.06
C PRO A 16 5.36 8.20 18.93
N ASN A 17 6.36 9.05 18.69
CA ASN A 17 7.65 9.00 19.37
C ASN A 17 7.60 9.42 20.87
N GLU A 18 6.52 10.06 21.30
CA GLU A 18 6.37 10.61 22.65
C GLU A 18 5.44 9.79 23.55
N VAL A 19 4.73 8.80 22.97
CA VAL A 19 3.72 8.00 23.68
C VAL A 19 4.31 6.70 24.21
N SER A 20 4.60 6.61 25.51
CA SER A 20 4.93 5.35 26.17
C SER A 20 3.69 4.65 26.72
N ILE A 21 3.73 3.30 26.89
CA ILE A 21 2.66 2.52 27.52
C ILE A 21 2.25 3.10 28.89
N TRP A 22 3.23 3.51 29.69
CA TRP A 22 2.97 4.11 31.01
C TRP A 22 2.23 5.44 30.92
N LYS A 23 2.49 6.23 29.88
CA LYS A 23 1.77 7.48 29.63
C LYS A 23 0.33 7.21 29.19
N VAL A 24 0.08 6.17 28.39
CA VAL A 24 -1.28 5.73 28.02
C VAL A 24 -2.06 5.26 29.26
N ILE A 25 -1.45 4.42 30.12
CA ILE A 25 -2.07 3.96 31.37
C ILE A 25 -2.38 5.16 32.30
N ARG A 26 -1.47 6.11 32.41
CA ARG A 26 -1.67 7.32 33.21
C ARG A 26 -2.81 8.19 32.68
N LEU A 27 -2.94 8.33 31.36
CA LEU A 27 -4.05 9.04 30.72
C LEU A 27 -5.40 8.36 30.96
N LEU A 28 -5.44 7.01 30.90
CA LEU A 28 -6.66 6.24 31.22
C LEU A 28 -7.08 6.39 32.70
N TRP A 29 -6.11 6.57 33.60
CA TRP A 29 -6.36 6.68 35.04
C TRP A 29 -6.68 8.12 35.50
N SER A 30 -6.05 9.14 34.92
CA SER A 30 -6.11 10.51 35.42
C SER A 30 -7.36 11.28 35.03
N LYS A 31 -8.15 10.81 34.03
CA LYS A 31 -9.31 11.51 33.46
C LYS A 31 -9.08 12.99 33.11
N ARG A 32 -7.87 13.51 33.27
CA ARG A 32 -7.45 14.86 32.92
C ARG A 32 -6.48 14.78 31.76
N MET A 33 -6.94 15.21 30.61
CA MET A 33 -6.08 15.44 29.44
C MET A 33 -5.61 16.89 29.49
N GLU A 34 -4.40 17.11 29.89
CA GLU A 34 -3.73 18.38 29.65
C GLU A 34 -3.26 18.41 28.21
N GLU A 35 -3.49 19.50 27.54
CA GLU A 35 -3.43 19.74 26.10
C GLU A 35 -2.06 19.54 25.45
N ASN A 36 -1.00 19.21 26.20
CA ASN A 36 0.30 19.71 25.79
C ASN A 36 1.21 18.74 25.05
N ASP A 37 1.11 17.40 25.11
CA ASP A 37 2.26 16.63 24.64
C ASP A 37 1.99 15.57 23.57
N TYR A 38 0.73 15.13 23.34
CA TYR A 38 0.48 13.91 22.54
C TYR A 38 -0.50 14.04 21.40
N PHE A 39 -1.34 15.08 21.40
CA PHE A 39 -2.39 15.29 20.38
C PHE A 39 -2.40 16.73 19.90
N TYR A 40 -2.54 16.92 18.61
CA TYR A 40 -3.00 18.16 18.02
C TYR A 40 -4.49 18.03 17.71
N LEU A 41 -5.29 18.90 18.27
CA LEU A 41 -6.72 18.99 18.00
C LEU A 41 -7.07 20.40 17.53
N ARG A 42 -7.86 20.48 16.46
CA ARG A 42 -8.54 21.72 16.11
C ARG A 42 -10.01 21.57 16.49
N GLU A 43 -10.52 22.46 17.30
CA GLU A 43 -11.81 22.33 17.98
C GLU A 43 -12.95 23.09 17.32
N SER A 44 -14.20 22.53 17.45
CA SER A 44 -15.45 23.31 17.42
C SER A 44 -16.44 22.98 18.55
N ASP A 45 -16.33 21.83 19.28
CA ASP A 45 -17.22 21.52 20.42
C ASP A 45 -16.60 20.59 21.46
N GLU A 46 -16.59 21.02 22.74
CA GLU A 46 -15.89 20.34 23.85
C GLU A 46 -16.44 18.97 24.26
N LYS A 47 -17.73 18.68 24.08
CA LYS A 47 -18.34 17.42 24.55
C LYS A 47 -18.09 16.23 23.63
N GLU A 48 -18.21 16.40 22.32
CA GLU A 48 -17.90 15.34 21.34
C GLU A 48 -16.42 14.99 21.34
N VAL A 49 -15.56 15.99 21.49
CA VAL A 49 -14.11 15.83 21.57
C VAL A 49 -13.68 14.96 22.76
N PHE A 50 -14.40 15.02 23.90
CA PHE A 50 -14.08 14.21 25.07
C PHE A 50 -14.34 12.70 24.84
N ILE A 51 -15.42 12.34 24.14
CA ILE A 51 -15.76 10.95 23.82
C ILE A 51 -14.78 10.41 22.79
N GLU A 52 -14.46 11.18 21.74
CA GLU A 52 -13.48 10.79 20.72
C GLU A 52 -12.05 10.65 21.29
N LYS A 53 -11.64 11.53 22.19
CA LYS A 53 -10.34 11.45 22.89
C LYS A 53 -10.23 10.18 23.74
N GLY A 54 -11.24 9.88 24.55
CA GLY A 54 -11.27 8.68 25.39
C GLY A 54 -11.23 7.40 24.57
N LEU A 55 -11.94 7.38 23.45
CA LEU A 55 -12.01 6.25 22.53
C LEU A 55 -10.70 6.09 21.75
N ALA A 56 -10.10 7.18 21.24
CA ALA A 56 -8.81 7.15 20.56
C ALA A 56 -7.71 6.60 21.48
N ILE A 57 -7.71 6.96 22.79
CA ILE A 57 -6.77 6.43 23.77
C ILE A 57 -7.00 4.95 24.06
N ALA A 58 -8.28 4.52 24.18
CA ALA A 58 -8.61 3.12 24.39
C ALA A 58 -8.19 2.25 23.20
N LEU A 59 -8.39 2.73 21.97
CA LEU A 59 -7.96 2.07 20.74
C LEU A 59 -6.44 2.02 20.61
N LEU A 60 -5.75 3.09 20.98
CA LEU A 60 -4.28 3.13 21.00
C LEU A 60 -3.71 2.15 22.03
N ALA A 61 -4.34 2.07 23.22
CA ALA A 61 -3.97 1.13 24.26
C ALA A 61 -4.23 -0.31 23.81
N ALA A 62 -5.38 -0.57 23.15
CA ALA A 62 -5.71 -1.86 22.58
C ALA A 62 -4.75 -2.23 21.44
N GLN A 63 -4.48 -1.33 20.54
CA GLN A 63 -3.56 -1.52 19.42
C GLN A 63 -2.12 -1.75 19.90
N LYS A 64 -1.62 -0.95 20.86
CA LYS A 64 -0.31 -1.18 21.48
C LYS A 64 -0.27 -2.44 22.33
N GLY A 65 -1.34 -2.76 23.04
CA GLY A 65 -1.48 -4.01 23.80
C GLY A 65 -1.48 -5.23 22.88
N LEU A 66 -2.21 -5.19 21.77
CA LEU A 66 -2.26 -6.25 20.75
C LEU A 66 -0.91 -6.39 20.01
N LEU A 67 -0.27 -5.29 19.65
CA LEU A 67 1.08 -5.30 19.09
C LEU A 67 2.10 -5.81 20.11
N HIS A 68 1.92 -5.51 21.40
CA HIS A 68 2.76 -6.05 22.49
C HIS A 68 2.50 -7.53 22.73
N ALA A 69 1.26 -7.97 22.66
CA ALA A 69 0.89 -9.40 22.77
C ALA A 69 1.32 -10.21 21.53
N ALA A 70 1.32 -9.59 20.34
CA ALA A 70 1.95 -10.15 19.14
C ALA A 70 3.48 -10.17 19.23
N LYS A 71 4.05 -9.39 20.15
CA LYS A 71 5.47 -9.33 20.51
C LYS A 71 5.83 -10.44 21.51
N LEU A 72 5.77 -11.68 21.11
CA LEU A 72 6.41 -12.78 21.84
C LEU A 72 7.95 -12.71 21.67
N GLY A 73 8.56 -11.68 22.27
CA GLY A 73 10.02 -11.51 22.29
C GLY A 73 10.45 -10.03 22.41
N PRO A 74 11.68 -9.74 22.85
CA PRO A 74 12.23 -8.38 22.84
C PRO A 74 12.36 -7.93 21.40
N ILE A 75 11.56 -6.90 21.02
CA ILE A 75 11.66 -6.31 19.69
C ILE A 75 12.97 -5.56 19.60
N PRO A 76 13.77 -5.82 18.58
CA PRO A 76 14.94 -5.00 18.30
C PRO A 76 14.49 -3.53 18.17
N ASN A 77 15.24 -2.61 18.75
CA ASN A 77 15.07 -1.18 18.56
C ASN A 77 14.85 -0.92 17.06
N THR A 78 13.79 -0.21 16.67
CA THR A 78 13.40 0.04 15.27
C THR A 78 14.56 0.62 14.47
N LYS A 79 15.37 1.50 15.10
CA LYS A 79 16.61 2.03 14.49
C LYS A 79 17.64 0.94 14.21
N LEU A 80 17.74 -0.07 15.09
CA LEU A 80 18.63 -1.21 14.88
C LEU A 80 18.13 -2.10 13.73
N LEU A 81 16.83 -2.35 13.65
CA LEU A 81 16.23 -3.15 12.58
C LEU A 81 16.41 -2.45 11.21
N LYS A 82 16.17 -1.15 11.15
CA LYS A 82 16.41 -0.32 9.95
C LYS A 82 17.89 -0.36 9.55
N CYS A 83 18.80 -0.15 10.50
CA CYS A 83 20.25 -0.23 10.26
C CYS A 83 20.67 -1.62 9.80
N PHE A 84 20.13 -2.67 10.41
CA PHE A 84 20.37 -4.05 9.99
C PHE A 84 19.87 -4.29 8.57
N GLY A 85 18.64 -3.86 8.24
CA GLY A 85 18.08 -3.98 6.90
C GLY A 85 18.93 -3.30 5.84
N GLN A 86 19.36 -2.08 6.09
CA GLN A 86 20.23 -1.31 5.18
C GLN A 86 21.59 -1.98 4.98
N LYS A 87 22.18 -2.56 6.05
CA LYS A 87 23.45 -3.30 5.96
C LYS A 87 23.26 -4.63 5.22
N LEU A 88 22.17 -5.34 5.47
CA LEU A 88 21.85 -6.58 4.78
C LEU A 88 21.66 -6.33 3.27
N GLU A 89 20.90 -5.29 2.90
CA GLU A 89 20.69 -4.91 1.50
C GLU A 89 22.03 -4.55 0.82
N MET A 90 22.86 -3.74 1.48
CA MET A 90 24.20 -3.41 0.98
C MET A 90 25.08 -4.66 0.81
N TRP A 91 25.03 -5.59 1.76
CA TRP A 91 25.78 -6.83 1.69
C TRP A 91 25.31 -7.74 0.55
N LEU A 92 23.99 -7.89 0.38
CA LEU A 92 23.42 -8.65 -0.74
C LEU A 92 23.84 -8.07 -2.09
N ASN A 93 23.82 -6.75 -2.24
CA ASN A 93 24.30 -6.08 -3.43
C ASN A 93 25.81 -6.25 -3.62
N LEU A 94 26.61 -6.16 -2.55
CA LEU A 94 28.05 -6.39 -2.62
C LEU A 94 28.38 -7.80 -3.16
N VAL A 95 27.67 -8.82 -2.67
CA VAL A 95 27.83 -10.21 -3.18
C VAL A 95 27.38 -10.29 -4.63
N SER A 96 26.25 -9.69 -5.01
CA SER A 96 25.72 -9.71 -6.37
C SER A 96 26.63 -9.03 -7.38
N PHE A 97 27.17 -7.85 -7.06
CA PHE A 97 28.11 -7.11 -7.91
C PHE A 97 29.44 -7.83 -8.12
N ASN A 98 29.77 -8.73 -7.22
CA ASN A 98 30.96 -9.58 -7.35
C ASN A 98 30.61 -11.02 -7.77
N THR A 99 29.42 -11.23 -8.36
CA THR A 99 28.91 -12.49 -8.91
C THR A 99 28.42 -13.46 -7.82
N ASN A 100 29.24 -13.76 -6.82
CA ASN A 100 28.91 -14.62 -5.68
C ASN A 100 29.91 -14.41 -4.54
N ILE A 101 29.68 -15.08 -3.40
CA ILE A 101 30.53 -14.95 -2.20
C ILE A 101 31.94 -15.42 -2.41
N PHE A 102 32.17 -16.48 -3.23
CA PHE A 102 33.48 -16.98 -3.54
C PHE A 102 34.27 -15.99 -4.38
N MET A 103 33.66 -15.45 -5.42
CA MET A 103 34.27 -14.41 -6.25
C MET A 103 34.51 -13.11 -5.48
N LEU A 104 33.64 -12.75 -4.56
CA LEU A 104 33.84 -11.61 -3.64
C LEU A 104 35.13 -11.84 -2.82
N PHE A 105 35.30 -13.04 -2.25
CA PHE A 105 36.54 -13.41 -1.54
C PHE A 105 37.77 -13.28 -2.43
N PHE A 106 37.76 -13.85 -3.64
CA PHE A 106 38.89 -13.74 -4.58
C PHE A 106 39.15 -12.29 -5.03
N ASN A 107 38.09 -11.51 -5.27
CA ASN A 107 38.21 -10.10 -5.61
C ASN A 107 38.81 -9.29 -4.45
N THR A 108 38.48 -9.66 -3.21
CA THR A 108 39.09 -9.04 -2.02
C THR A 108 40.58 -9.28 -1.97
N LEU A 109 41.04 -10.56 -2.17
CA LEU A 109 42.45 -10.89 -2.22
C LEU A 109 43.22 -10.18 -3.36
N ARG A 110 42.51 -9.86 -4.46
CA ARG A 110 43.08 -9.16 -5.62
C ARG A 110 42.88 -7.64 -5.59
N CYS A 111 42.33 -7.08 -4.51
CA CYS A 111 41.96 -5.66 -4.40
C CYS A 111 41.08 -5.16 -5.58
N LYS A 112 40.20 -6.04 -6.09
CA LYS A 112 39.30 -5.77 -7.24
C LYS A 112 37.81 -5.85 -6.87
N VAL A 113 37.47 -5.62 -5.61
CA VAL A 113 36.08 -5.63 -5.14
C VAL A 113 35.29 -4.50 -5.81
N LYS A 114 34.16 -4.86 -6.41
CA LYS A 114 33.18 -3.90 -6.91
C LYS A 114 32.24 -3.50 -5.78
N ILE A 115 32.30 -2.24 -5.38
CA ILE A 115 31.44 -1.68 -4.32
C ILE A 115 30.15 -1.15 -4.97
N PRO A 116 28.95 -1.65 -4.56
CA PRO A 116 27.68 -1.18 -5.11
C PRO A 116 27.40 0.27 -4.67
N LYS A 117 26.86 1.07 -5.58
CA LYS A 117 26.31 2.41 -5.27
C LYS A 117 24.80 2.31 -5.26
N ARG A 118 24.15 2.94 -4.27
CA ARG A 118 22.69 2.86 -4.09
C ARG A 118 21.91 3.43 -5.29
N GLU A 119 22.49 4.38 -6.01
CA GLU A 119 21.91 5.04 -7.19
C GLU A 119 22.18 4.28 -8.50
N SER A 120 22.95 3.19 -8.45
CA SER A 120 23.26 2.37 -9.62
C SER A 120 22.02 1.66 -10.15
N ASP A 121 21.92 1.55 -11.47
CA ASP A 121 20.82 0.86 -12.18
C ASP A 121 20.75 -0.65 -11.86
N ASP A 122 21.84 -1.23 -11.36
CA ASP A 122 21.92 -2.64 -10.94
C ASP A 122 21.70 -2.84 -9.44
N PHE A 123 21.57 -1.76 -8.65
CA PHE A 123 21.34 -1.86 -7.22
C PHE A 123 19.91 -2.28 -6.93
N MET A 124 19.74 -3.43 -6.30
CA MET A 124 18.44 -4.02 -5.97
C MET A 124 18.02 -3.72 -4.54
N SER A 125 16.76 -3.35 -4.34
CA SER A 125 16.14 -3.29 -3.02
C SER A 125 16.00 -4.68 -2.38
N PHE A 126 15.73 -4.72 -1.09
CA PHE A 126 15.41 -5.98 -0.41
C PHE A 126 14.19 -6.68 -1.04
N ALA A 127 13.19 -5.92 -1.50
CA ALA A 127 12.01 -6.46 -2.18
C ALA A 127 12.37 -7.19 -3.48
N ALA A 128 13.30 -6.63 -4.28
CA ALA A 128 13.80 -7.31 -5.47
C ALA A 128 14.64 -8.58 -5.14
N TYR A 129 15.30 -8.63 -4.00
CA TYR A 129 15.97 -9.86 -3.58
C TYR A 129 15.03 -10.98 -3.20
N ILE A 130 13.81 -10.65 -2.73
CA ILE A 130 12.76 -11.65 -2.48
C ILE A 130 12.18 -12.15 -3.80
N ASP A 131 11.91 -11.25 -4.75
CA ASP A 131 11.39 -11.58 -6.07
C ASP A 131 12.18 -10.87 -7.18
N LYS A 132 13.13 -11.55 -7.76
CA LYS A 132 14.01 -11.04 -8.83
C LYS A 132 13.35 -10.90 -10.20
N ARG A 133 12.08 -11.23 -10.34
CA ARG A 133 11.35 -11.13 -11.62
C ARG A 133 11.14 -9.67 -11.99
N VAL A 134 11.79 -9.20 -13.05
CA VAL A 134 11.59 -7.86 -13.64
C VAL A 134 10.77 -7.92 -14.92
N LYS A 135 10.75 -9.07 -15.63
CA LYS A 135 10.00 -9.23 -16.88
C LYS A 135 8.51 -9.37 -16.63
N LEU A 136 7.71 -8.78 -17.49
CA LEU A 136 6.28 -9.05 -17.57
C LEU A 136 6.04 -10.51 -18.01
N ASP A 137 4.86 -11.03 -17.70
CA ASP A 137 4.48 -12.37 -18.13
C ASP A 137 4.11 -12.34 -19.63
N GLU A 138 4.87 -13.03 -20.46
CA GLU A 138 4.66 -13.09 -21.91
C GLU A 138 3.30 -13.69 -22.33
N LYS A 139 2.62 -14.40 -21.41
CA LYS A 139 1.27 -14.94 -21.63
C LYS A 139 0.15 -13.96 -21.30
N ILE A 140 0.50 -12.79 -20.74
CA ILE A 140 -0.46 -11.76 -20.33
C ILE A 140 -0.19 -10.50 -21.16
N GLU A 141 -0.57 -10.58 -22.44
CA GLU A 141 -0.41 -9.50 -23.42
C GLU A 141 -1.56 -8.48 -23.36
N PRO A 142 -1.40 -7.29 -23.97
CA PRO A 142 -2.50 -6.35 -24.18
C PRO A 142 -3.74 -7.02 -24.75
N GLY A 143 -4.93 -6.72 -24.20
CA GLY A 143 -6.19 -7.39 -24.52
C GLY A 143 -6.53 -8.58 -23.61
N ASN A 144 -5.57 -9.12 -22.86
CA ASN A 144 -5.86 -10.08 -21.81
C ASN A 144 -6.54 -9.37 -20.62
N VAL A 145 -7.61 -9.95 -20.09
CA VAL A 145 -8.37 -9.39 -18.95
C VAL A 145 -7.49 -9.15 -17.70
N ARG A 146 -6.37 -9.86 -17.55
CA ARG A 146 -5.41 -9.69 -16.43
C ARG A 146 -4.35 -8.64 -16.70
N TYR A 147 -4.27 -8.09 -17.94
CA TYR A 147 -3.15 -7.25 -18.35
C TYR A 147 -2.90 -6.07 -17.40
N ASN A 148 -3.93 -5.25 -17.19
CA ASN A 148 -3.81 -4.09 -16.30
C ASN A 148 -3.45 -4.48 -14.87
N SER A 149 -4.03 -5.54 -14.33
CA SER A 149 -3.71 -6.05 -12.98
C SER A 149 -2.29 -6.57 -12.87
N ALA A 150 -1.80 -7.30 -13.89
CA ALA A 150 -0.44 -7.83 -13.92
C ALA A 150 0.61 -6.73 -14.09
N LEU A 151 0.34 -5.75 -14.97
CA LEU A 151 1.20 -4.57 -15.14
C LEU A 151 1.22 -3.72 -13.86
N ALA A 152 0.05 -3.50 -13.25
CA ALA A 152 -0.11 -2.72 -12.03
C ALA A 152 0.69 -3.31 -10.84
N ILE A 153 0.64 -4.63 -10.59
CA ILE A 153 1.43 -5.23 -9.51
C ILE A 153 2.92 -5.20 -9.79
N MET A 154 3.33 -5.40 -11.05
CA MET A 154 4.74 -5.30 -11.41
C MET A 154 5.26 -3.86 -11.24
N ALA A 155 4.46 -2.86 -11.60
CA ALA A 155 4.77 -1.45 -11.33
C ALA A 155 4.81 -1.15 -9.82
N ALA A 156 3.83 -1.63 -9.04
CA ALA A 156 3.79 -1.44 -7.59
C ALA A 156 4.99 -2.10 -6.88
N LYS A 157 5.47 -3.24 -7.37
CA LYS A 157 6.71 -3.89 -6.92
C LYS A 157 7.95 -3.10 -7.33
N LEU A 158 8.01 -2.64 -8.59
CA LEU A 158 9.11 -1.86 -9.12
C LEU A 158 9.30 -0.52 -8.40
N ALA A 159 8.23 0.06 -7.84
CA ALA A 159 8.28 1.30 -7.09
C ALA A 159 9.19 1.25 -5.84
N TYR A 160 9.62 0.07 -5.39
CA TYR A 160 10.58 -0.07 -4.27
C TYR A 160 12.03 0.14 -4.70
N GLU A 161 12.31 0.21 -6.00
CA GLU A 161 13.65 0.35 -6.56
C GLU A 161 14.06 1.82 -6.72
N ASN A 162 15.37 2.06 -6.93
CA ASN A 162 15.87 3.39 -7.27
C ASN A 162 15.48 3.80 -8.70
N LYS A 163 15.57 5.11 -9.01
CA LYS A 163 15.18 5.68 -10.30
C LYS A 163 15.89 5.02 -11.48
N GLY A 164 17.19 4.72 -11.36
CA GLY A 164 17.97 4.10 -12.43
C GLY A 164 17.48 2.70 -12.75
N PHE A 165 17.28 1.87 -11.71
CA PHE A 165 16.72 0.53 -11.86
C PHE A 165 15.30 0.55 -12.46
N ILE A 166 14.43 1.50 -12.00
CA ILE A 166 13.08 1.67 -12.54
C ILE A 166 13.16 1.99 -14.03
N ARG A 167 13.93 3.02 -14.42
CA ARG A 167 14.09 3.42 -15.82
C ARG A 167 14.59 2.26 -16.68
N ASN A 168 15.68 1.60 -16.25
CA ASN A 168 16.23 0.46 -16.98
C ASN A 168 15.19 -0.67 -17.15
N THR A 169 14.42 -0.97 -16.12
CA THR A 169 13.37 -2.01 -16.21
C THR A 169 12.26 -1.62 -17.20
N VAL A 170 11.75 -0.39 -17.10
CA VAL A 170 10.67 0.10 -17.97
C VAL A 170 11.11 0.13 -19.44
N GLU A 171 12.29 0.73 -19.72
CA GLU A 171 12.77 0.92 -21.08
C GLU A 171 13.36 -0.36 -21.69
N GLN A 172 14.20 -1.09 -20.96
CA GLN A 172 14.92 -2.22 -21.52
C GLN A 172 14.18 -3.55 -21.42
N HIS A 173 13.43 -3.78 -20.32
CA HIS A 173 12.70 -5.04 -20.14
C HIS A 173 11.26 -4.98 -20.60
N TRP A 174 10.53 -3.87 -20.33
CA TRP A 174 9.12 -3.76 -20.70
C TRP A 174 8.91 -3.12 -22.08
N LYS A 175 9.96 -2.45 -22.61
CA LYS A 175 9.89 -1.70 -23.88
C LYS A 175 8.80 -0.64 -23.88
N MET A 176 8.70 0.09 -22.76
CA MET A 176 7.77 1.19 -22.53
C MET A 176 8.56 2.48 -22.29
N GLU A 177 7.91 3.63 -22.43
CA GLU A 177 8.51 4.94 -22.20
C GLU A 177 8.52 5.26 -20.70
N PHE A 178 9.69 5.46 -20.10
CA PHE A 178 9.79 6.00 -18.75
C PHE A 178 9.55 7.51 -18.79
N ILE A 179 8.57 8.00 -18.01
CA ILE A 179 8.31 9.45 -17.88
C ILE A 179 9.32 10.02 -16.89
N ASP A 180 10.25 10.84 -17.41
CA ASP A 180 11.39 11.35 -16.65
C ASP A 180 10.99 12.49 -15.73
N MET A 181 10.57 12.15 -14.53
CA MET A 181 10.28 13.05 -13.43
C MET A 181 11.03 12.63 -12.17
N ASP A 182 11.00 13.46 -11.15
CA ASP A 182 11.51 13.04 -9.86
C ASP A 182 10.70 11.84 -9.32
N THR A 183 11.39 10.86 -8.79
CA THR A 183 10.74 9.69 -8.18
C THR A 183 10.61 9.80 -6.68
N ASN A 184 11.32 10.75 -6.04
CA ASN A 184 11.28 11.00 -4.62
C ASN A 184 10.65 12.37 -4.34
N TYR A 185 9.61 12.37 -3.51
CA TYR A 185 8.85 13.55 -3.18
C TYR A 185 9.00 13.91 -1.72
N TRP A 186 8.93 15.23 -1.46
CA TRP A 186 8.98 15.77 -0.11
C TRP A 186 7.77 15.32 0.71
N ASN A 187 8.03 14.96 1.96
CA ASN A 187 7.00 14.66 2.94
C ASN A 187 7.15 15.62 4.12
N ASP A 188 6.16 16.47 4.34
CA ASP A 188 6.17 17.50 5.39
C ASP A 188 6.16 16.89 6.81
N TYR A 189 5.64 15.67 6.96
CA TYR A 189 5.60 15.00 8.27
C TYR A 189 6.98 14.49 8.72
N PHE A 190 7.73 13.91 7.78
CA PHE A 190 9.08 13.41 8.06
C PHE A 190 10.17 14.45 7.78
N GLU A 191 9.79 15.63 7.28
CA GLU A 191 10.70 16.70 6.88
C GLU A 191 11.85 16.21 5.97
N ASN A 192 11.53 15.26 5.08
CA ASN A 192 12.47 14.68 4.15
C ASN A 192 11.81 14.17 2.87
N PHE A 193 12.63 13.72 1.90
CA PHE A 193 12.18 13.04 0.70
C PHE A 193 11.92 11.56 1.00
N HIS A 194 10.68 11.22 1.35
CA HIS A 194 10.30 9.88 1.77
C HIS A 194 9.25 9.20 0.88
N THR A 195 8.36 9.98 0.29
CA THR A 195 7.36 9.45 -0.64
C THR A 195 8.00 9.18 -2.00
N GLN A 196 7.81 7.98 -2.52
CA GLN A 196 8.30 7.60 -3.85
C GLN A 196 7.15 7.22 -4.76
N GLY A 197 7.22 7.67 -6.00
CA GLY A 197 6.30 7.31 -7.07
C GLY A 197 6.97 7.52 -8.41
N PHE A 198 6.47 6.87 -9.45
CA PHE A 198 6.94 7.04 -10.80
C PHE A 198 5.81 6.82 -11.81
N MET A 199 6.05 7.25 -13.04
CA MET A 199 5.14 7.07 -14.15
C MET A 199 5.86 6.53 -15.37
N PHE A 200 5.10 5.79 -16.20
CA PHE A 200 5.56 5.33 -17.51
C PHE A 200 4.37 5.20 -18.45
N TYR A 201 4.65 5.18 -19.74
CA TYR A 201 3.65 5.10 -20.80
C TYR A 201 3.80 3.81 -21.58
N ASP A 202 2.71 3.06 -21.69
CA ASP A 202 2.57 1.88 -22.55
C ASP A 202 1.88 2.27 -23.85
N GLU A 203 2.67 2.43 -24.90
CA GLU A 203 2.20 2.82 -26.22
C GLU A 203 1.22 1.80 -26.82
N ARG A 204 1.38 0.50 -26.50
CA ARG A 204 0.55 -0.58 -27.07
C ARG A 204 -0.93 -0.46 -26.70
N VAL A 205 -1.24 0.15 -25.57
CA VAL A 205 -2.60 0.35 -25.06
C VAL A 205 -2.93 1.83 -24.83
N ASN A 206 -2.03 2.74 -25.23
CA ASN A 206 -2.15 4.19 -25.07
C ASN A 206 -2.50 4.57 -23.61
N MET A 207 -1.68 4.08 -22.65
CA MET A 207 -1.99 4.20 -21.24
C MET A 207 -0.77 4.61 -20.41
N ILE A 208 -0.96 5.58 -19.52
CA ILE A 208 0.01 5.94 -18.48
C ILE A 208 -0.29 5.12 -17.22
N VAL A 209 0.76 4.61 -16.59
CA VAL A 209 0.69 3.96 -15.29
C VAL A 209 1.36 4.86 -14.25
N VAL A 210 0.60 5.23 -13.23
CA VAL A 210 1.09 5.96 -12.04
C VAL A 210 1.26 4.96 -10.90
N SER A 211 2.46 4.81 -10.38
CA SER A 211 2.74 3.84 -9.31
C SER A 211 3.35 4.51 -8.08
N PHE A 212 2.78 4.24 -6.91
CA PHE A 212 3.27 4.69 -5.62
C PHE A 212 3.95 3.56 -4.85
N ARG A 213 5.09 3.87 -4.22
CA ARG A 213 5.81 2.94 -3.36
C ARG A 213 5.09 2.77 -2.01
N GLY A 214 5.10 1.53 -1.50
CA GLY A 214 4.79 1.24 -0.11
C GLY A 214 5.95 1.56 0.83
N THR A 215 5.77 1.25 2.11
CA THR A 215 6.83 1.38 3.11
C THR A 215 7.88 0.27 2.91
N GLU A 216 9.15 0.61 3.06
CA GLU A 216 10.23 -0.37 2.96
C GLU A 216 10.08 -1.49 4.01
N ALA A 217 10.46 -2.72 3.65
CA ALA A 217 10.22 -3.92 4.46
C ALA A 217 10.70 -3.83 5.92
N PHE A 218 11.84 -3.18 6.15
CA PHE A 218 12.40 -2.99 7.49
C PHE A 218 11.81 -1.76 8.23
N ASN A 219 11.07 -0.91 7.54
CA ASN A 219 10.30 0.20 8.10
C ASN A 219 8.81 -0.15 8.25
N ALA A 220 8.35 -1.26 7.68
CA ALA A 220 6.95 -1.71 7.78
C ALA A 220 6.51 -1.96 9.22
N TYR A 221 7.47 -2.25 10.12
CA TYR A 221 7.20 -2.38 11.53
C TYR A 221 6.89 -1.03 12.20
N ASP A 222 7.66 0.01 11.89
CA ASP A 222 7.35 1.38 12.32
C ASP A 222 5.97 1.77 11.79
N TRP A 223 5.64 1.35 10.58
CA TRP A 223 4.32 1.55 9.97
C TRP A 223 3.19 0.86 10.72
N CYS A 224 3.35 -0.41 11.13
CA CYS A 224 2.35 -1.11 11.95
C CYS A 224 2.22 -0.49 13.35
N THR A 225 3.28 0.17 13.85
CA THR A 225 3.24 0.92 15.12
C THR A 225 2.75 2.35 14.94
N ASP A 226 2.99 2.94 13.76
CA ASP A 226 2.61 4.29 13.35
C ASP A 226 1.27 4.32 12.61
N PHE A 227 0.58 3.18 12.45
CA PHE A 227 -0.83 3.11 12.07
C PHE A 227 -1.66 3.77 13.16
N ASP A 228 -1.37 5.00 13.28
CA ASP A 228 -1.93 6.01 14.08
C ASP A 228 -3.41 6.19 13.68
N ILE A 229 -4.26 6.40 14.66
CA ILE A 229 -5.66 6.74 14.46
C ILE A 229 -5.82 8.17 13.91
N SER A 230 -4.71 8.82 13.56
CA SER A 230 -4.73 10.18 13.02
C SER A 230 -5.64 10.28 11.82
N CYS A 231 -6.60 11.17 11.89
CA CYS A 231 -7.51 11.44 10.78
C CYS A 231 -7.69 12.94 10.56
N PHE A 232 -7.91 13.29 9.30
CA PHE A 232 -8.48 14.58 8.90
C PHE A 232 -9.95 14.38 8.60
N GLU A 233 -10.80 15.22 9.14
CA GLU A 233 -12.21 15.26 8.80
C GLU A 233 -12.46 16.41 7.83
N ASN A 234 -12.87 16.05 6.62
CA ASN A 234 -13.24 17.00 5.58
C ASN A 234 -14.76 17.02 5.39
N PRO A 235 -15.39 18.19 5.24
CA PRO A 235 -16.84 18.31 5.10
C PRO A 235 -17.42 17.51 3.94
N GLU A 236 -16.70 17.38 2.82
CA GLU A 236 -17.16 16.64 1.64
C GLU A 236 -16.74 15.17 1.67
N MET A 237 -15.48 14.91 2.03
CA MET A 237 -14.87 13.59 1.92
C MET A 237 -15.01 12.72 3.17
N GLY A 238 -15.37 13.28 4.35
CA GLY A 238 -15.37 12.52 5.59
C GLY A 238 -14.01 12.39 6.26
N LYS A 239 -13.82 11.33 7.07
CA LYS A 239 -12.58 11.09 7.81
C LYS A 239 -11.61 10.30 6.96
N ILE A 240 -10.37 10.81 6.84
CA ILE A 240 -9.29 10.26 6.03
C ILE A 240 -8.06 10.12 6.89
N HIS A 241 -7.32 9.04 6.72
CA HIS A 241 -6.10 8.77 7.48
C HIS A 241 -5.04 9.87 7.27
N GLY A 242 -4.65 10.52 8.38
CA GLY A 242 -3.77 11.69 8.35
C GLY A 242 -2.37 11.40 7.79
N GLY A 243 -1.79 10.25 8.11
CA GLY A 243 -0.49 9.84 7.60
C GLY A 243 -0.46 9.68 6.07
N PHE A 244 -1.53 9.17 5.46
CA PHE A 244 -1.61 9.02 4.00
C PHE A 244 -1.74 10.35 3.29
N MET A 245 -2.53 11.28 3.86
CA MET A 245 -2.66 12.63 3.32
C MET A 245 -1.32 13.36 3.30
N LYS A 246 -0.56 13.26 4.40
CA LYS A 246 0.79 13.82 4.48
C LYS A 246 1.74 13.16 3.49
N ALA A 247 1.72 11.83 3.39
CA ALA A 247 2.56 11.10 2.46
C ALA A 247 2.30 11.51 0.99
N LEU A 248 1.05 11.83 0.63
CA LEU A 248 0.72 12.34 -0.70
C LEU A 248 1.18 13.81 -0.92
N GLY A 249 1.71 14.46 0.11
CA GLY A 249 2.21 15.84 0.03
C GLY A 249 1.12 16.90 0.18
N LEU A 250 0.04 16.59 0.92
CA LEU A 250 -1.03 17.55 1.19
C LEU A 250 -0.70 18.32 2.47
N VAL A 251 -0.64 19.63 2.37
CA VAL A 251 -0.14 20.54 3.41
C VAL A 251 -1.26 20.89 4.39
N MET A 252 -0.99 20.78 5.70
CA MET A 252 -1.98 20.97 6.76
C MET A 252 -2.36 22.43 7.02
N ASP A 253 -1.36 23.32 7.11
CA ASP A 253 -1.57 24.70 7.55
C ASP A 253 -2.45 25.52 6.59
N HIS A 254 -2.45 25.14 5.32
CA HIS A 254 -3.23 25.80 4.26
C HIS A 254 -4.38 24.94 3.72
N GLY A 255 -4.64 23.79 4.35
CA GLY A 255 -5.53 22.78 3.81
C GLY A 255 -4.94 22.10 2.57
N TRP A 256 -5.82 21.77 1.62
CA TRP A 256 -5.46 21.06 0.39
C TRP A 256 -5.89 21.86 -0.85
N PRO A 257 -5.25 23.03 -1.12
CA PRO A 257 -5.68 23.90 -2.20
C PRO A 257 -5.39 23.27 -3.56
N PRO A 258 -6.18 23.58 -4.60
CA PRO A 258 -5.92 23.10 -5.97
C PRO A 258 -4.57 23.53 -6.51
N GLN A 259 -4.04 24.65 -6.04
CA GLN A 259 -2.71 25.17 -6.40
C GLN A 259 -1.87 25.39 -5.15
N LEU A 260 -0.59 25.03 -5.25
CA LEU A 260 0.34 25.24 -4.16
C LEU A 260 0.53 26.74 -3.87
N PRO A 261 0.52 27.14 -2.60
CA PRO A 261 0.94 28.47 -2.18
C PRO A 261 2.37 28.79 -2.63
N ALA A 262 2.68 30.07 -2.81
CA ALA A 262 3.98 30.50 -3.37
C ALA A 262 5.18 30.04 -2.53
N ASP A 263 5.03 30.02 -1.21
CA ASP A 263 6.05 29.57 -0.23
C ASP A 263 6.33 28.05 -0.28
N LYS A 264 5.41 27.27 -0.82
CA LYS A 264 5.51 25.80 -0.94
C LYS A 264 5.85 25.31 -2.35
N ARG A 265 5.87 26.18 -3.36
CA ARG A 265 6.14 25.81 -4.77
C ARG A 265 7.51 25.17 -4.98
N ASN A 266 8.48 25.46 -4.12
CA ASN A 266 9.80 24.86 -4.19
C ASN A 266 9.86 23.44 -3.58
N LYS A 267 8.78 22.97 -2.94
CA LYS A 267 8.68 21.62 -2.43
C LYS A 267 8.07 20.72 -3.50
N ASN A 268 8.80 19.69 -3.89
CA ASN A 268 8.31 18.68 -4.83
C ASN A 268 7.35 17.72 -4.12
N LEU A 269 6.06 18.08 -4.06
CA LEU A 269 5.02 17.31 -3.40
C LEU A 269 4.35 16.35 -4.39
N ALA A 270 4.22 15.07 -4.02
CA ALA A 270 3.83 13.99 -4.91
C ALA A 270 2.53 14.24 -5.67
N TYR A 271 1.46 14.65 -4.96
CA TYR A 271 0.17 14.90 -5.60
C TYR A 271 0.25 15.92 -6.72
N TYR A 272 0.84 17.09 -6.44
CA TYR A 272 0.87 18.21 -7.39
C TYR A 272 1.77 17.91 -8.57
N ALA A 273 2.95 17.35 -8.32
CA ALA A 273 3.90 17.02 -9.38
C ALA A 273 3.33 15.97 -10.35
N ILE A 274 2.72 14.91 -9.84
CA ILE A 274 2.12 13.86 -10.66
C ILE A 274 0.88 14.37 -11.41
N ARG A 275 0.02 15.17 -10.76
CA ARG A 275 -1.14 15.79 -11.41
C ARG A 275 -0.73 16.68 -12.56
N ASP A 276 0.26 17.55 -12.35
CA ASP A 276 0.70 18.53 -13.33
C ASP A 276 1.34 17.84 -14.56
N GLU A 277 2.18 16.82 -14.34
CA GLU A 277 2.73 15.99 -15.42
C GLU A 277 1.63 15.23 -16.18
N LEU A 278 0.63 14.65 -15.48
CA LEU A 278 -0.50 14.02 -16.14
C LEU A 278 -1.28 15.01 -17.01
N ASN A 279 -1.54 16.22 -16.52
CA ASN A 279 -2.22 17.25 -17.29
C ASN A 279 -1.43 17.60 -18.55
N GLU A 280 -0.11 17.80 -18.46
CA GLU A 280 0.73 18.06 -19.61
C GLU A 280 0.67 16.94 -20.65
N ARG A 281 0.81 15.68 -20.22
CA ARG A 281 0.73 14.52 -21.11
C ARG A 281 -0.66 14.35 -21.76
N MET A 282 -1.74 14.59 -20.99
CA MET A 282 -3.10 14.53 -21.51
C MET A 282 -3.45 15.67 -22.48
N ASP A 283 -2.73 16.79 -22.41
CA ASP A 283 -2.85 17.89 -23.39
C ASP A 283 -2.19 17.52 -24.71
N LEU A 284 -1.08 16.78 -24.68
CA LEU A 284 -0.41 16.31 -25.88
C LEU A 284 -1.20 15.22 -26.64
N ASN A 285 -1.85 14.31 -25.90
CA ASN A 285 -2.67 13.25 -26.49
C ASN A 285 -4.00 13.09 -25.74
N LYS A 286 -5.08 13.54 -26.38
CA LYS A 286 -6.42 13.55 -25.80
C LYS A 286 -7.06 12.17 -25.61
N GLU A 287 -6.53 11.13 -26.21
CA GLU A 287 -7.05 9.75 -26.11
C GLU A 287 -6.31 8.91 -25.06
N THR A 288 -5.19 9.41 -24.55
CA THR A 288 -4.39 8.70 -23.53
C THR A 288 -5.20 8.56 -22.25
N LYS A 289 -5.24 7.36 -21.72
CA LYS A 289 -5.82 7.03 -20.40
C LYS A 289 -4.73 6.78 -19.38
N PHE A 290 -5.12 6.67 -18.12
CA PHE A 290 -4.18 6.26 -17.08
C PHE A 290 -4.81 5.35 -16.04
N ILE A 291 -3.95 4.57 -15.38
CA ILE A 291 -4.27 3.79 -14.19
C ILE A 291 -3.38 4.21 -13.04
N VAL A 292 -3.89 4.03 -11.82
CA VAL A 292 -3.13 4.30 -10.60
C VAL A 292 -2.96 3.02 -9.80
N THR A 293 -1.75 2.77 -9.30
CA THR A 293 -1.45 1.53 -8.59
C THR A 293 -0.50 1.76 -7.41
N GLY A 294 -0.48 0.79 -6.51
CA GLY A 294 0.47 0.72 -5.41
C GLY A 294 0.26 -0.50 -4.52
N HIS A 295 1.31 -0.87 -3.82
CA HIS A 295 1.32 -1.92 -2.81
C HIS A 295 1.41 -1.30 -1.42
N SER A 296 0.74 -1.87 -0.43
CA SER A 296 0.82 -1.39 0.96
C SER A 296 0.36 0.07 1.08
N LEU A 297 1.17 0.95 1.71
CA LEU A 297 0.98 2.41 1.71
C LEU A 297 0.76 2.97 0.31
N GLY A 298 1.54 2.52 -0.68
CA GLY A 298 1.37 2.97 -2.06
C GLY A 298 -0.04 2.71 -2.59
N GLY A 299 -0.70 1.62 -2.16
CA GLY A 299 -2.09 1.35 -2.45
C GLY A 299 -3.05 2.38 -1.82
N ALA A 300 -2.78 2.84 -0.60
CA ALA A 300 -3.56 3.91 0.02
C ALA A 300 -3.38 5.24 -0.73
N LEU A 301 -2.15 5.55 -1.17
CA LEU A 301 -1.88 6.74 -1.98
C LEU A 301 -2.57 6.66 -3.36
N ALA A 302 -2.60 5.46 -3.95
CA ALA A 302 -3.29 5.20 -5.21
C ALA A 302 -4.82 5.43 -5.12
N VAL A 303 -5.41 5.26 -3.94
CA VAL A 303 -6.83 5.59 -3.69
C VAL A 303 -7.04 7.07 -3.41
N LEU A 304 -6.13 7.68 -2.65
CA LEU A 304 -6.24 9.10 -2.29
C LEU A 304 -6.01 10.02 -3.47
N PHE A 305 -5.11 9.69 -4.38
CA PHE A 305 -4.78 10.52 -5.53
C PHE A 305 -6.04 10.92 -6.33
N PRO A 306 -6.88 9.99 -6.83
CA PRO A 306 -8.11 10.36 -7.52
C PRO A 306 -9.18 10.99 -6.61
N ALA A 307 -9.18 10.70 -5.30
CA ALA A 307 -10.07 11.38 -4.37
C ALA A 307 -9.79 12.89 -4.33
N ILE A 308 -8.52 13.27 -4.29
CA ILE A 308 -8.11 14.68 -4.30
C ILE A 308 -8.31 15.31 -5.68
N LEU A 309 -8.10 14.57 -6.77
CA LEU A 309 -8.49 15.06 -8.11
C LEU A 309 -9.98 15.41 -8.16
N ALA A 310 -10.85 14.58 -7.58
CA ALA A 310 -12.28 14.86 -7.51
C ALA A 310 -12.60 16.09 -6.63
N LEU A 311 -11.97 16.19 -5.46
CA LEU A 311 -12.13 17.36 -4.58
C LEU A 311 -11.70 18.66 -5.28
N HIS A 312 -10.64 18.62 -6.07
CA HIS A 312 -10.13 19.76 -6.83
C HIS A 312 -10.91 20.05 -8.12
N GLY A 313 -11.80 19.13 -8.54
CA GLY A 313 -12.57 19.29 -9.77
C GLY A 313 -11.76 19.04 -11.04
N GLU A 314 -10.72 18.22 -10.97
CA GLU A 314 -9.86 17.82 -12.10
C GLU A 314 -10.59 16.83 -13.02
N THR A 315 -11.72 17.27 -13.58
CA THR A 315 -12.64 16.44 -14.40
C THR A 315 -11.95 15.83 -15.60
N LYS A 316 -11.08 16.59 -16.27
CA LYS A 316 -10.30 16.13 -17.42
C LYS A 316 -9.47 14.89 -17.11
N LEU A 317 -8.79 14.86 -15.96
CA LEU A 317 -8.01 13.69 -15.52
C LEU A 317 -8.94 12.55 -15.12
N LEU A 318 -10.02 12.82 -14.38
CA LEU A 318 -10.94 11.78 -13.94
C LEU A 318 -11.66 11.08 -15.11
N GLU A 319 -11.99 11.79 -16.20
CA GLU A 319 -12.53 11.21 -17.43
C GLU A 319 -11.55 10.25 -18.12
N ARG A 320 -10.25 10.39 -17.86
CA ARG A 320 -9.15 9.57 -18.41
C ARG A 320 -8.69 8.47 -17.47
N LEU A 321 -9.15 8.46 -16.22
CA LEU A 321 -8.82 7.44 -15.25
C LEU A 321 -9.55 6.13 -15.60
N GLU A 322 -8.82 5.14 -16.10
CA GLU A 322 -9.35 3.82 -16.45
C GLU A 322 -9.58 2.94 -15.22
N GLY A 323 -8.67 3.03 -14.22
CA GLY A 323 -8.81 2.20 -13.03
C GLY A 323 -7.79 2.45 -11.92
N ILE A 324 -8.14 1.94 -10.75
CA ILE A 324 -7.33 1.94 -9.53
C ILE A 324 -7.06 0.47 -9.17
N TYR A 325 -5.78 0.09 -9.05
CA TYR A 325 -5.36 -1.27 -8.75
C TYR A 325 -4.49 -1.27 -7.50
N THR A 326 -4.95 -1.88 -6.42
CA THR A 326 -4.23 -1.85 -5.14
C THR A 326 -3.94 -3.25 -4.61
N PHE A 327 -2.77 -3.42 -4.01
CA PHE A 327 -2.28 -4.70 -3.52
C PHE A 327 -1.87 -4.58 -2.05
N GLY A 328 -2.48 -5.38 -1.18
CA GLY A 328 -2.19 -5.32 0.26
C GLY A 328 -2.51 -3.96 0.89
N GLN A 329 -3.48 -3.22 0.36
CA GLN A 329 -3.79 -1.85 0.74
C GLN A 329 -4.49 -1.78 2.10
N PRO A 330 -4.07 -0.87 3.02
CA PRO A 330 -4.78 -0.59 4.25
C PRO A 330 -6.08 0.21 4.01
N ARG A 331 -6.93 0.31 5.03
CA ARG A 331 -8.13 1.15 5.00
C ARG A 331 -7.74 2.62 4.99
N VAL A 332 -8.40 3.43 4.16
CA VAL A 332 -8.00 4.82 3.88
C VAL A 332 -8.89 5.83 4.59
N GLY A 333 -10.17 5.56 4.68
CA GLY A 333 -11.14 6.49 5.26
C GLY A 333 -12.42 5.82 5.75
N ASP A 334 -13.33 6.63 6.25
CA ASP A 334 -14.59 6.20 6.84
C ASP A 334 -15.69 5.91 5.80
N GLY A 335 -16.90 5.61 6.28
CA GLY A 335 -18.05 5.36 5.42
C GLY A 335 -18.48 6.58 4.58
N LYS A 336 -18.14 7.81 4.99
CA LYS A 336 -18.39 9.01 4.20
C LYS A 336 -17.37 9.14 3.07
N PHE A 337 -16.09 8.83 3.34
CA PHE A 337 -15.05 8.75 2.32
C PHE A 337 -15.39 7.68 1.26
N LYS A 338 -15.85 6.51 1.70
CA LYS A 338 -16.34 5.47 0.81
C LYS A 338 -17.41 6.01 -0.15
N ARG A 339 -18.46 6.63 0.38
CA ARG A 339 -19.55 7.21 -0.45
C ARG A 339 -19.03 8.27 -1.40
N PHE A 340 -18.17 9.17 -0.93
CA PHE A 340 -17.56 10.19 -1.76
C PHE A 340 -16.82 9.55 -2.97
N MET A 341 -15.99 8.54 -2.72
CA MET A 341 -15.27 7.85 -3.80
C MET A 341 -16.22 7.12 -4.75
N GLU A 342 -17.23 6.42 -4.23
CA GLU A 342 -18.20 5.71 -5.05
C GLU A 342 -18.97 6.69 -5.95
N GLU A 343 -19.50 7.78 -5.39
CA GLU A 343 -20.36 8.75 -6.11
C GLU A 343 -19.55 9.70 -7.01
N GLN A 344 -18.42 10.24 -6.53
CA GLN A 344 -17.72 11.31 -7.23
C GLN A 344 -16.62 10.82 -8.16
N VAL A 345 -16.14 9.55 -8.00
CA VAL A 345 -15.08 8.99 -8.81
C VAL A 345 -15.55 7.74 -9.56
N LEU A 346 -15.94 6.67 -8.83
CA LEU A 346 -16.14 5.36 -9.45
C LEU A 346 -17.39 5.33 -10.34
N ASP A 347 -18.54 5.74 -9.82
CA ASP A 347 -19.80 5.70 -10.56
C ASP A 347 -19.89 6.82 -11.59
N ARG A 348 -19.44 8.02 -11.22
CA ARG A 348 -19.51 9.20 -12.09
C ARG A 348 -18.70 9.06 -13.36
N TYR A 349 -17.46 8.55 -13.26
CA TYR A 349 -16.54 8.43 -14.40
C TYR A 349 -16.36 7.00 -14.89
N GLY A 350 -17.04 6.05 -14.25
CA GLY A 350 -16.95 4.67 -14.65
C GLY A 350 -15.62 4.00 -14.30
N VAL A 351 -14.89 4.50 -13.31
CA VAL A 351 -13.56 4.02 -12.91
C VAL A 351 -13.66 2.64 -12.27
N LYS A 352 -12.80 1.72 -12.68
CA LYS A 352 -12.64 0.41 -12.03
C LYS A 352 -11.79 0.55 -10.78
N TYR A 353 -12.21 -0.06 -9.69
CA TYR A 353 -11.38 -0.15 -8.50
C TYR A 353 -11.29 -1.60 -8.03
N LEU A 354 -10.11 -2.20 -8.25
CA LEU A 354 -9.80 -3.58 -7.89
C LEU A 354 -8.79 -3.60 -6.75
N ARG A 355 -9.19 -4.20 -5.66
CA ARG A 355 -8.44 -4.33 -4.42
C ARG A 355 -8.01 -5.76 -4.21
N PHE A 356 -6.72 -6.04 -4.36
CA PHE A 356 -6.14 -7.37 -4.20
C PHE A 356 -5.76 -7.64 -2.76
N VAL A 357 -6.22 -8.76 -2.22
CA VAL A 357 -5.94 -9.21 -0.86
C VAL A 357 -5.42 -10.65 -0.90
N TYR A 358 -4.27 -10.89 -0.29
CA TYR A 358 -3.69 -12.22 -0.21
C TYR A 358 -3.81 -12.79 1.20
N CYS A 359 -4.36 -13.97 1.30
CA CYS A 359 -4.44 -14.85 2.47
C CYS A 359 -4.72 -14.12 3.79
N ASN A 360 -3.74 -14.09 4.71
CA ASN A 360 -3.88 -13.46 6.04
C ASN A 360 -3.15 -12.12 6.15
N ASP A 361 -2.91 -11.43 5.04
CA ASP A 361 -2.25 -10.13 5.05
C ASP A 361 -2.87 -9.19 6.09
N LEU A 362 -2.09 -8.83 7.11
CA LEU A 362 -2.54 -7.99 8.22
C LEU A 362 -2.79 -6.55 7.78
N ILE A 363 -2.00 -6.05 6.85
CA ILE A 363 -2.03 -4.63 6.46
C ILE A 363 -3.38 -4.26 5.86
N THR A 364 -4.00 -5.17 5.10
CA THR A 364 -5.34 -4.93 4.54
C THR A 364 -6.41 -4.77 5.60
N ARG A 365 -6.16 -5.23 6.82
CA ARG A 365 -7.08 -5.18 7.95
C ARG A 365 -6.84 -3.98 8.87
N LEU A 366 -5.82 -3.17 8.57
CA LEU A 366 -5.47 -1.98 9.34
C LEU A 366 -5.96 -0.69 8.67
N PRO A 367 -6.30 0.35 9.44
CA PRO A 367 -6.64 0.29 10.87
C PRO A 367 -7.81 -0.67 11.11
N PHE A 368 -7.86 -1.30 12.30
CA PHE A 368 -8.90 -2.26 12.60
C PHE A 368 -10.29 -1.62 12.54
N ASP A 369 -11.25 -2.38 11.99
CA ASP A 369 -12.66 -2.02 12.00
C ASP A 369 -13.20 -2.28 13.42
N ASP A 370 -13.36 -1.22 14.19
CA ASP A 370 -13.99 -1.28 15.50
C ASP A 370 -15.49 -1.03 15.33
N PRO A 371 -16.36 -1.95 15.81
CA PRO A 371 -17.80 -1.78 15.76
C PRO A 371 -18.32 -0.49 16.43
N VAL A 372 -17.56 0.05 17.37
CA VAL A 372 -17.94 1.27 18.13
C VAL A 372 -17.60 2.53 17.38
N THR A 373 -16.48 2.55 16.65
CA THR A 373 -16.01 3.78 15.98
C THR A 373 -16.26 3.80 14.48
N SER A 374 -16.30 2.63 13.82
CA SER A 374 -16.44 2.48 12.35
C SER A 374 -15.62 3.49 11.56
N LEU A 375 -14.43 3.85 12.10
CA LEU A 375 -13.62 4.96 11.58
C LEU A 375 -13.10 4.72 10.18
N TYR A 376 -12.82 3.44 9.83
CA TYR A 376 -12.21 3.11 8.54
C TYR A 376 -12.90 1.90 7.92
N THR A 377 -13.27 2.03 6.64
CA THR A 377 -13.92 0.96 5.88
C THR A 377 -13.23 0.73 4.55
N HIS A 378 -13.34 -0.48 4.02
CA HIS A 378 -12.98 -0.77 2.64
C HIS A 378 -14.15 -0.51 1.68
N PHE A 379 -13.82 -0.28 0.41
CA PHE A 379 -14.76 -0.20 -0.70
C PHE A 379 -14.07 -0.68 -1.98
N GLY A 380 -14.78 -0.65 -3.11
CA GLY A 380 -14.31 -1.24 -4.36
C GLY A 380 -14.41 -2.77 -4.37
N THR A 381 -14.05 -3.40 -5.48
CA THR A 381 -14.14 -4.85 -5.67
C THR A 381 -12.93 -5.55 -5.01
N CYS A 382 -13.19 -6.38 -4.01
CA CYS A 382 -12.16 -7.18 -3.35
C CYS A 382 -11.91 -8.47 -4.11
N LEU A 383 -10.69 -8.64 -4.64
CA LEU A 383 -10.18 -9.89 -5.18
C LEU A 383 -9.32 -10.55 -4.11
N TYR A 384 -9.90 -11.49 -3.39
CA TYR A 384 -9.21 -12.27 -2.37
C TYR A 384 -8.57 -13.51 -2.96
N PHE A 385 -7.32 -13.77 -2.66
CA PHE A 385 -6.57 -14.97 -3.05
C PHE A 385 -6.11 -15.75 -1.83
N ASN A 386 -6.39 -17.03 -1.82
CA ASN A 386 -5.90 -17.91 -0.76
C ASN A 386 -4.45 -18.37 -1.02
N SER A 387 -3.89 -19.16 -0.10
CA SER A 387 -2.54 -19.72 -0.18
C SER A 387 -2.27 -20.63 -1.39
N CYS A 388 -3.31 -21.06 -2.10
CA CYS A 388 -3.22 -21.79 -3.38
C CYS A 388 -3.37 -20.87 -4.61
N TYR A 389 -3.39 -19.57 -4.44
CA TYR A 389 -3.69 -18.55 -5.48
C TYR A 389 -5.05 -18.72 -6.14
N LYS A 390 -5.99 -19.40 -5.47
CA LYS A 390 -7.39 -19.43 -5.92
C LYS A 390 -8.05 -18.12 -5.52
N GLY A 391 -8.53 -17.39 -6.53
CA GLY A 391 -9.17 -16.10 -6.37
C GLY A 391 -10.68 -16.22 -6.12
N GLN A 392 -11.22 -15.26 -5.37
CA GLN A 392 -12.65 -15.06 -5.11
C GLN A 392 -12.95 -13.57 -5.09
N ILE A 393 -14.13 -13.19 -5.58
CA ILE A 393 -14.63 -11.83 -5.44
C ILE A 393 -15.48 -11.77 -4.17
N LEU A 394 -15.13 -10.87 -3.27
CA LEU A 394 -15.79 -10.68 -1.99
C LEU A 394 -16.10 -9.19 -1.79
N ASP A 395 -17.06 -8.88 -0.92
CA ASP A 395 -17.31 -7.50 -0.49
C ASP A 395 -16.15 -7.02 0.39
N GLU A 396 -15.68 -7.89 1.29
CA GLU A 396 -14.53 -7.65 2.15
C GLU A 396 -13.72 -8.94 2.37
N GLU A 397 -12.46 -8.78 2.77
CA GLU A 397 -11.58 -9.91 3.06
C GLU A 397 -12.09 -10.75 4.24
N PRO A 398 -11.89 -12.07 4.23
CA PRO A 398 -12.24 -12.96 5.34
C PRO A 398 -11.47 -12.57 6.62
N HIS A 399 -12.10 -12.80 7.79
CA HIS A 399 -11.47 -12.56 9.10
C HIS A 399 -11.02 -11.11 9.32
N LYS A 400 -11.94 -10.14 9.17
CA LYS A 400 -11.72 -8.73 9.49
C LYS A 400 -11.02 -8.50 10.83
N ASN A 401 -11.31 -9.32 11.83
CA ASN A 401 -10.67 -9.33 13.15
C ASN A 401 -9.55 -10.36 13.18
N TYR A 402 -8.37 -9.93 12.73
CA TYR A 402 -7.17 -10.78 12.65
C TYR A 402 -6.87 -11.57 13.95
N PHE A 403 -7.20 -11.01 15.11
CA PHE A 403 -6.90 -11.53 16.44
C PHE A 403 -7.96 -12.48 17.01
N ALA A 404 -8.93 -12.94 16.23
CA ALA A 404 -9.90 -13.94 16.71
C ALA A 404 -9.17 -15.20 17.25
N THR A 405 -9.57 -15.65 18.44
CA THR A 405 -8.87 -16.63 19.29
C THR A 405 -8.56 -17.95 18.60
N PHE A 406 -9.38 -18.39 17.66
CA PHE A 406 -9.21 -19.64 16.90
C PHE A 406 -8.42 -19.49 15.58
N GLY A 407 -8.01 -18.26 15.21
CA GLY A 407 -7.31 -18.00 13.94
C GLY A 407 -5.81 -18.35 13.96
N GLY A 408 -5.18 -18.46 15.12
CA GLY A 408 -3.74 -18.65 15.25
C GLY A 408 -3.23 -19.96 14.63
N THR A 409 -3.89 -21.07 14.96
CA THR A 409 -3.52 -22.40 14.43
C THR A 409 -3.70 -22.47 12.92
N ARG A 410 -4.79 -21.93 12.38
CA ARG A 410 -5.04 -21.90 10.93
C ARG A 410 -3.99 -21.06 10.18
N ARG A 411 -3.61 -19.91 10.72
CA ARG A 411 -2.55 -19.07 10.14
C ARG A 411 -1.20 -19.77 10.14
N PHE A 412 -0.84 -20.45 11.23
CA PHE A 412 0.38 -21.24 11.29
C PHE A 412 0.38 -22.38 10.26
N LEU A 413 -0.72 -23.12 10.15
CA LEU A 413 -0.86 -24.19 9.15
C LEU A 413 -0.77 -23.66 7.72
N ASN A 414 -1.33 -22.48 7.44
CA ASN A 414 -1.17 -21.81 6.15
C ASN A 414 0.31 -21.45 5.89
N ALA A 415 1.00 -20.88 6.86
CA ALA A 415 2.43 -20.54 6.72
C ALA A 415 3.29 -21.79 6.49
N LEU A 416 3.00 -22.87 7.19
CA LEU A 416 3.67 -24.16 6.97
C LEU A 416 3.38 -24.72 5.57
N PHE A 417 2.14 -24.65 5.12
CA PHE A 417 1.77 -25.04 3.75
C PHE A 417 2.51 -24.21 2.72
N GLU A 418 2.60 -22.90 2.90
CA GLU A 418 3.30 -21.98 1.98
C GLU A 418 4.81 -22.22 1.94
N LEU A 419 5.42 -22.58 3.08
CA LEU A 419 6.80 -23.02 3.13
C LEU A 419 7.01 -24.28 2.30
N VAL A 420 6.11 -25.28 2.41
CA VAL A 420 6.20 -26.51 1.60
C VAL A 420 5.90 -26.19 0.13
N ARG A 421 4.88 -25.36 -0.14
CA ARG A 421 4.51 -24.93 -1.50
C ARG A 421 5.67 -24.30 -2.25
N CYS A 422 6.46 -23.43 -1.60
CA CYS A 422 7.56 -22.74 -2.27
C CYS A 422 8.67 -23.71 -2.76
N LEU A 423 8.74 -24.91 -2.20
CA LEU A 423 9.70 -25.94 -2.62
C LEU A 423 9.22 -26.71 -3.86
N TYR A 424 7.95 -27.08 -3.93
CA TYR A 424 7.45 -27.93 -5.03
C TYR A 424 6.82 -27.16 -6.18
N LEU A 425 6.25 -25.95 -5.95
CA LEU A 425 5.55 -25.22 -6.98
C LEU A 425 6.47 -24.80 -8.16
N PRO A 426 7.73 -24.40 -7.95
CA PRO A 426 8.67 -24.17 -9.04
C PRO A 426 8.91 -25.39 -9.93
N LEU A 427 8.83 -26.59 -9.36
CA LEU A 427 8.98 -27.86 -10.10
C LEU A 427 7.77 -28.17 -10.97
N LEU A 428 6.55 -27.78 -10.52
CA LEU A 428 5.30 -28.04 -11.23
C LEU A 428 4.98 -26.99 -12.30
N LYS A 429 5.27 -25.71 -12.03
CA LYS A 429 4.90 -24.59 -12.89
C LYS A 429 6.04 -24.06 -13.77
N GLY A 430 7.26 -24.58 -13.55
CA GLY A 430 8.42 -24.27 -14.40
C GLY A 430 8.88 -22.82 -14.32
N GLY A 431 9.35 -22.30 -15.48
CA GLY A 431 10.00 -20.99 -15.58
C GLY A 431 9.16 -19.78 -15.20
N ASP A 432 7.82 -19.88 -15.23
CA ASP A 432 6.90 -18.81 -14.90
C ASP A 432 6.81 -18.56 -13.39
N TYR A 433 7.29 -19.53 -12.60
CA TYR A 433 7.29 -19.48 -11.13
C TYR A 433 8.73 -19.47 -10.56
N ARG A 434 9.60 -18.65 -11.11
CA ARG A 434 10.96 -18.50 -10.58
C ARG A 434 10.99 -17.54 -9.39
N GLU A 435 10.87 -18.08 -8.21
CA GLU A 435 11.21 -17.39 -6.97
C GLU A 435 12.73 -17.56 -6.72
N GLY A 436 13.39 -16.49 -6.18
CA GLY A 436 14.79 -16.62 -5.71
C GLY A 436 14.83 -17.51 -4.46
N LEU A 437 15.14 -18.78 -4.64
CA LEU A 437 14.89 -19.84 -3.65
C LEU A 437 15.40 -19.54 -2.22
N ALA A 438 16.61 -18.97 -2.08
CA ALA A 438 17.20 -18.76 -0.75
C ALA A 438 16.49 -17.68 0.08
N MET A 439 16.17 -16.54 -0.53
CA MET A 439 15.54 -15.42 0.18
C MET A 439 14.07 -15.72 0.49
N ILE A 440 13.35 -16.37 -0.42
CA ILE A 440 11.97 -16.77 -0.17
C ILE A 440 11.85 -17.78 0.97
N LEU A 441 12.79 -18.72 1.08
CA LEU A 441 12.84 -19.64 2.22
C LEU A 441 12.97 -18.89 3.54
N ILE A 442 13.85 -17.89 3.62
CA ILE A 442 13.99 -17.06 4.83
C ILE A 442 12.66 -16.38 5.16
N VAL A 443 11.99 -15.78 4.17
CA VAL A 443 10.68 -15.13 4.35
C VAL A 443 9.62 -16.14 4.82
N ARG A 444 9.58 -17.35 4.22
CA ARG A 444 8.61 -18.38 4.62
C ARG A 444 8.93 -18.98 5.99
N PHE A 445 10.20 -19.08 6.40
CA PHE A 445 10.56 -19.44 7.77
C PHE A 445 10.15 -18.36 8.78
N THR A 446 10.36 -17.09 8.48
CA THR A 446 9.91 -16.00 9.35
C THR A 446 8.38 -15.95 9.44
N ALA A 447 7.67 -16.40 8.39
CA ALA A 447 6.22 -16.53 8.37
C ALA A 447 5.68 -17.50 9.42
N LEU A 448 6.45 -18.52 9.82
CA LEU A 448 6.03 -19.43 10.88
C LEU A 448 5.85 -18.71 12.23
N ALA A 449 6.67 -17.67 12.47
CA ALA A 449 6.54 -16.83 13.66
C ALA A 449 5.55 -15.67 13.45
N PHE A 450 5.53 -15.09 12.24
CA PHE A 450 4.76 -13.88 11.88
C PHE A 450 4.04 -14.04 10.52
N PRO A 451 3.03 -14.94 10.42
CA PRO A 451 2.39 -15.25 9.13
C PRO A 451 1.82 -14.01 8.43
N ALA A 452 1.22 -13.14 9.19
CA ALA A 452 0.54 -11.94 8.71
C ALA A 452 1.44 -10.94 7.96
N VAL A 453 2.69 -10.84 8.40
CA VAL A 453 3.69 -9.94 7.78
C VAL A 453 4.25 -10.58 6.51
N ALA A 454 4.42 -11.90 6.51
CA ALA A 454 4.90 -12.61 5.33
C ALA A 454 3.88 -12.62 4.19
N ASP A 455 2.57 -12.71 4.50
CA ASP A 455 1.49 -12.66 3.52
C ASP A 455 1.35 -11.26 2.87
N HIS A 456 2.00 -10.25 3.43
CA HIS A 456 2.05 -8.89 2.86
C HIS A 456 3.12 -8.70 1.77
N ASN A 457 3.78 -9.75 1.34
CA ASN A 457 4.86 -9.65 0.38
C ASN A 457 4.36 -9.40 -1.05
N PRO A 458 4.92 -8.44 -1.81
CA PRO A 458 4.57 -8.20 -3.22
C PRO A 458 4.66 -9.45 -4.11
N LEU A 459 5.56 -10.39 -3.81
CA LEU A 459 5.73 -11.65 -4.53
C LEU A 459 4.42 -12.45 -4.63
N ASP A 460 3.69 -12.57 -3.51
CA ASP A 460 2.44 -13.34 -3.49
C ASP A 460 1.34 -12.64 -4.31
N TYR A 461 1.34 -11.34 -4.37
CA TYR A 461 0.44 -10.56 -5.24
C TYR A 461 0.80 -10.70 -6.72
N VAL A 462 2.09 -10.75 -7.08
CA VAL A 462 2.53 -11.08 -8.45
C VAL A 462 2.06 -12.49 -8.83
N ASN A 463 2.23 -13.46 -7.94
CA ASN A 463 1.76 -14.83 -8.18
C ASN A 463 0.24 -14.92 -8.28
N ALA A 464 -0.50 -14.17 -7.46
CA ALA A 464 -1.95 -14.11 -7.51
C ALA A 464 -2.46 -13.65 -8.89
N THR A 465 -1.82 -12.64 -9.48
CA THR A 465 -2.19 -12.16 -10.83
C THR A 465 -1.78 -13.13 -11.94
N ARG A 466 -0.64 -13.81 -11.82
CA ARG A 466 -0.11 -14.75 -12.84
C ARG A 466 -0.80 -16.11 -12.80
N LEU A 467 -1.09 -16.64 -11.62
CA LEU A 467 -1.62 -17.99 -11.40
C LEU A 467 -3.12 -18.02 -11.13
N GLY A 468 -3.72 -16.88 -10.80
CA GLY A 468 -5.17 -16.77 -10.60
C GLY A 468 -5.97 -17.15 -11.83
N SER A 469 -7.17 -17.72 -11.61
CA SER A 469 -8.03 -18.14 -12.71
C SER A 469 -8.54 -16.94 -13.53
N MET A 470 -8.61 -17.10 -14.86
CA MET A 470 -9.17 -16.08 -15.76
C MET A 470 -10.59 -15.68 -15.38
N GLU A 471 -11.39 -16.63 -14.90
CA GLU A 471 -12.78 -16.43 -14.53
C GLU A 471 -12.96 -15.37 -13.44
N VAL A 472 -12.07 -15.31 -12.44
CA VAL A 472 -12.12 -14.29 -11.38
C VAL A 472 -11.89 -12.89 -11.95
N PHE A 473 -10.93 -12.75 -12.86
CA PHE A 473 -10.65 -11.46 -13.50
C PHE A 473 -11.78 -11.03 -14.43
N GLN A 474 -12.34 -11.96 -15.23
CA GLN A 474 -13.49 -11.68 -16.10
C GLN A 474 -14.71 -11.23 -15.28
N ARG A 475 -14.98 -11.89 -14.17
CA ARG A 475 -16.06 -11.50 -13.25
C ARG A 475 -15.80 -10.14 -12.61
N ALA A 476 -14.55 -9.84 -12.22
CA ALA A 476 -14.18 -8.56 -11.66
C ALA A 476 -14.35 -7.42 -12.68
N GLU A 477 -14.00 -7.66 -13.94
CA GLU A 477 -14.19 -6.69 -15.03
C GLU A 477 -15.69 -6.45 -15.34
N SER A 478 -16.52 -7.48 -15.23
CA SER A 478 -17.97 -7.41 -15.50
C SER A 478 -18.82 -6.98 -14.31
N SER A 479 -18.25 -6.82 -13.12
CA SER A 479 -18.97 -6.66 -11.84
C SER A 479 -19.81 -5.39 -11.69
N LYS A 480 -19.69 -4.39 -12.57
CA LYS A 480 -20.65 -3.28 -12.65
C LYS A 480 -22.12 -3.74 -12.84
N LYS A 481 -22.35 -4.95 -13.35
CA LYS A 481 -23.69 -5.54 -13.52
C LYS A 481 -24.21 -6.26 -12.26
N TRP A 482 -23.31 -6.67 -11.35
CA TRP A 482 -23.65 -7.52 -10.20
C TRP A 482 -24.04 -6.73 -8.95
N LEU A 483 -23.50 -5.55 -8.71
CA LEU A 483 -23.89 -4.70 -7.58
C LEU A 483 -25.36 -4.25 -7.65
N LYS A 484 -25.95 -4.17 -8.83
CA LYS A 484 -27.39 -3.90 -8.98
C LYS A 484 -28.29 -5.11 -8.75
N ASN A 485 -27.79 -6.34 -8.90
CA ASN A 485 -28.60 -7.57 -8.79
C ASN A 485 -28.40 -8.31 -7.44
N SER A 486 -27.35 -8.06 -6.69
CA SER A 486 -27.11 -8.70 -5.39
C SER A 486 -27.90 -8.10 -4.24
N ALA A 487 -28.48 -6.90 -4.41
CA ALA A 487 -29.45 -6.33 -3.48
C ALA A 487 -30.75 -7.16 -3.36
N THR A 488 -30.98 -8.08 -4.32
CA THR A 488 -32.17 -8.96 -4.35
C THR A 488 -31.90 -10.42 -3.98
N SER A 489 -30.63 -10.86 -3.83
CA SER A 489 -30.26 -12.27 -3.57
C SER A 489 -29.45 -12.49 -2.29
N GLY A 490 -29.53 -11.63 -1.32
CA GLY A 490 -28.74 -11.63 -0.07
C GLY A 490 -29.06 -12.77 0.93
N ARG A 491 -29.73 -13.87 0.55
CA ARG A 491 -30.08 -14.99 1.47
C ARG A 491 -29.44 -16.35 1.17
N GLU A 492 -28.84 -16.56 0.00
CA GLU A 492 -28.38 -17.93 -0.36
C GLU A 492 -26.86 -18.17 -0.26
N VAL A 493 -26.03 -17.16 0.00
CA VAL A 493 -24.58 -17.32 -0.03
C VAL A 493 -23.95 -17.59 1.35
N GLN A 494 -24.66 -17.31 2.44
CA GLN A 494 -24.13 -17.53 3.80
C GLN A 494 -24.00 -19.02 4.20
N ASP A 495 -24.69 -19.94 3.53
CA ASP A 495 -24.68 -21.35 3.92
C ASP A 495 -23.57 -22.20 3.28
N LYS A 496 -22.86 -21.69 2.27
CA LYS A 496 -21.77 -22.42 1.58
C LYS A 496 -20.35 -22.18 2.11
N ILE A 497 -20.16 -21.29 3.07
CA ILE A 497 -18.82 -20.97 3.64
C ILE A 497 -18.46 -21.87 4.82
N LYS A 498 -19.30 -22.83 5.21
CA LYS A 498 -19.06 -23.71 6.38
C LYS A 498 -18.08 -24.87 6.15
N TYR A 499 -17.69 -25.15 4.90
CA TYR A 499 -16.82 -26.29 4.60
C TYR A 499 -15.75 -25.90 3.55
N CYS A 500 -14.69 -25.23 3.99
CA CYS A 500 -13.33 -25.29 3.40
C CYS A 500 -12.33 -24.87 4.45
#